data_e5f37afe94f3997e1b1c41b1663a6fd9
#
_entry.id   e5f37afe94f3997e1b1c41b1663a6fd9
#
_cell.length_a   1.000
_cell.length_b   1.000
_cell.length_c   1.000
_cell.angle_alpha   90.00
_cell.angle_beta   90.00
_cell.angle_gamma   90.00
#
_symmetry.space_group_name_H-M   'P 1'
#
loop_
_entity.id
_entity.type
_entity.pdbx_description
1 polymer ?
#
loop_
_entity_poly.entity_id
_entity_poly.type
_entity_poly.pdbx_seq_one_letter_code
_entity_poly.pdbx_strand_id
1 'polypeptide(L)'
;MRRAALWLAVVAWLAPAMLGHAALDQTNEAAGGVTGQLLVAAPSIGDPRFEGAVIYMIHHGKDGAFGVTINRPVGDHTIAELLEALGQDGKGVGGKARIFAGGPMEPGIGFVIHTSDFHDDHTIAIDTRFSFTSDSKILRAIAAGTGPKKSLIAFGYAGWGPGQLEDELSHNDWYVTPADASLLFDDDRDAVWQKAYDKRVLKL
;
A
#
# COMPACT_ATOMS: atom_id res chain seq x y z
N MET A 1 -6.58 10.87 -38.25
CA MET A 1 -5.74 11.28 -37.13
C MET A 1 -6.65 11.75 -35.99
N ARG A 2 -6.99 10.87 -35.08
CA ARG A 2 -7.85 11.17 -33.91
C ARG A 2 -6.93 11.37 -32.71
N ARG A 3 -6.86 12.59 -32.20
CA ARG A 3 -6.14 12.93 -30.97
C ARG A 3 -6.97 12.39 -29.79
N ALA A 4 -6.47 11.39 -29.11
CA ALA A 4 -7.00 10.95 -27.83
C ALA A 4 -6.66 12.04 -26.80
N ALA A 5 -7.71 12.73 -26.31
CA ALA A 5 -7.58 13.64 -25.18
C ALA A 5 -7.43 12.81 -23.90
N LEU A 6 -6.22 12.80 -23.33
CA LEU A 6 -6.01 12.32 -21.97
C LEU A 6 -6.72 13.30 -21.01
N TRP A 7 -7.76 12.84 -20.36
CA TRP A 7 -8.33 13.50 -19.20
C TRP A 7 -7.37 13.28 -18.02
N LEU A 8 -6.52 14.27 -17.76
CA LEU A 8 -5.77 14.36 -16.50
C LEU A 8 -6.76 14.68 -15.39
N ALA A 9 -7.16 13.66 -14.65
CA ALA A 9 -7.84 13.85 -13.38
C ALA A 9 -6.85 14.54 -12.44
N VAL A 10 -7.22 15.73 -11.94
CA VAL A 10 -6.47 16.45 -10.91
C VAL A 10 -6.47 15.59 -9.65
N VAL A 11 -5.34 14.96 -9.38
CA VAL A 11 -5.11 14.16 -8.18
C VAL A 11 -4.86 15.14 -7.03
N ALA A 12 -5.85 15.33 -6.17
CA ALA A 12 -5.68 16.08 -4.95
C ALA A 12 -5.17 15.13 -3.86
N TRP A 13 -4.00 15.39 -3.31
CA TRP A 13 -3.61 14.85 -2.02
C TRP A 13 -4.45 15.56 -0.95
N LEU A 14 -5.62 15.02 -0.68
CA LEU A 14 -6.34 15.39 0.51
C LEU A 14 -5.72 14.59 1.66
N ALA A 15 -4.94 15.26 2.49
CA ALA A 15 -4.66 14.73 3.81
C ALA A 15 -6.04 14.42 4.45
N PRO A 16 -6.30 13.18 4.88
CA PRO A 16 -7.53 12.92 5.60
C PRO A 16 -7.51 13.77 6.88
N ALA A 17 -8.34 14.79 6.94
CA ALA A 17 -8.54 15.65 8.11
C ALA A 17 -9.17 14.88 9.30
N MET A 18 -9.13 13.57 9.29
CA MET A 18 -9.75 12.64 10.25
C MET A 18 -8.79 11.66 10.91
N LEU A 19 -7.46 11.83 10.76
CA LEU A 19 -6.53 11.18 11.67
C LEU A 19 -6.06 12.23 12.67
N GLY A 20 -6.91 12.50 13.67
CA GLY A 20 -6.45 13.11 14.91
C GLY A 20 -5.23 12.33 15.38
N HIS A 21 -4.24 13.03 15.95
CA HIS A 21 -3.08 12.47 16.65
C HIS A 21 -3.54 11.62 17.85
N ALA A 22 -4.32 10.56 17.59
CA ALA A 22 -4.42 9.44 18.49
C ALA A 22 -3.16 8.64 18.22
N ALA A 23 -2.22 8.66 19.15
CA ALA A 23 -1.19 7.66 19.24
C ALA A 23 -1.87 6.31 18.97
N LEU A 24 -1.46 5.62 17.90
CA LEU A 24 -1.93 4.27 17.63
C LEU A 24 -1.62 3.48 18.89
N ASP A 25 -2.66 3.18 19.63
CA ASP A 25 -2.58 2.54 20.92
C ASP A 25 -1.90 1.18 20.68
N GLN A 26 -0.72 0.98 21.29
CA GLN A 26 0.07 -0.26 21.18
C GLN A 26 -0.62 -1.47 21.83
N THR A 27 -1.92 -1.39 22.07
CA THR A 27 -2.74 -2.43 22.69
C THR A 27 -3.32 -3.44 21.67
N ASN A 28 -2.86 -3.45 20.40
CA ASN A 28 -3.48 -4.28 19.38
C ASN A 28 -2.94 -5.73 19.30
N GLU A 29 -2.10 -6.16 20.24
CA GLU A 29 -1.67 -7.59 20.33
C GLU A 29 -2.74 -8.52 20.93
N ALA A 30 -3.85 -8.01 21.47
CA ALA A 30 -4.82 -8.82 22.22
C ALA A 30 -6.08 -9.23 21.43
N ALA A 31 -6.23 -8.88 20.16
CA ALA A 31 -7.48 -9.15 19.43
C ALA A 31 -7.26 -9.54 17.95
N GLY A 32 -6.37 -10.48 17.64
CA GLY A 32 -6.37 -11.17 16.34
C GLY A 32 -6.23 -10.27 15.08
N GLY A 33 -5.79 -9.03 15.21
CA GLY A 33 -5.66 -8.09 14.10
C GLY A 33 -4.56 -8.49 13.11
N VAL A 34 -4.75 -8.14 11.83
CA VAL A 34 -3.81 -8.48 10.74
C VAL A 34 -2.98 -7.28 10.28
N THR A 35 -2.95 -6.18 11.05
CA THR A 35 -2.07 -5.03 10.78
C THR A 35 -0.62 -5.49 10.67
N GLY A 36 0.10 -5.01 9.65
CA GLY A 36 1.50 -5.39 9.38
C GLY A 36 1.67 -6.78 8.77
N GLN A 37 0.59 -7.48 8.44
CA GLN A 37 0.60 -8.77 7.74
C GLN A 37 0.16 -8.62 6.28
N LEU A 38 0.27 -9.68 5.52
CA LEU A 38 -0.23 -9.77 4.15
C LEU A 38 -1.55 -10.55 4.13
N LEU A 39 -2.53 -10.02 3.41
CA LEU A 39 -3.67 -10.80 2.94
C LEU A 39 -3.35 -11.31 1.53
N VAL A 40 -3.50 -12.60 1.34
CA VAL A 40 -3.29 -13.29 0.07
C VAL A 40 -4.64 -13.77 -0.43
N ALA A 41 -5.07 -13.29 -1.58
CA ALA A 41 -6.35 -13.69 -2.17
C ALA A 41 -6.39 -15.21 -2.41
N ALA A 42 -7.47 -15.84 -1.97
CA ALA A 42 -7.69 -17.26 -2.25
C ALA A 42 -7.86 -17.49 -3.76
N PRO A 43 -7.48 -18.67 -4.29
CA PRO A 43 -7.75 -19.00 -5.69
C PRO A 43 -9.24 -18.99 -6.06
N SER A 44 -10.10 -19.14 -5.05
CA SER A 44 -11.57 -19.15 -5.17
C SER A 44 -12.22 -17.79 -4.88
N ILE A 45 -11.43 -16.71 -4.71
CA ILE A 45 -11.98 -15.39 -4.39
C ILE A 45 -13.00 -14.96 -5.44
N GLY A 46 -14.21 -14.61 -4.98
CA GLY A 46 -15.34 -14.31 -5.88
C GLY A 46 -15.27 -12.93 -6.56
N ASP A 47 -14.45 -12.01 -6.03
CA ASP A 47 -14.29 -10.67 -6.59
C ASP A 47 -13.10 -10.61 -7.56
N PRO A 48 -13.35 -10.43 -8.88
CA PRO A 48 -12.27 -10.41 -9.88
C PRO A 48 -11.29 -9.25 -9.69
N ARG A 49 -11.68 -8.21 -8.94
CA ARG A 49 -10.78 -7.10 -8.61
C ARG A 49 -9.62 -7.53 -7.71
N PHE A 50 -9.78 -8.64 -6.99
CA PHE A 50 -8.78 -9.16 -6.06
C PHE A 50 -8.17 -10.50 -6.48
N GLU A 51 -8.51 -11.03 -7.65
CA GLU A 51 -7.89 -12.26 -8.16
C GLU A 51 -6.36 -12.15 -8.17
N GLY A 52 -5.66 -13.06 -7.48
CA GLY A 52 -4.21 -13.05 -7.35
C GLY A 52 -3.62 -11.86 -6.59
N ALA A 53 -4.43 -11.09 -5.83
CA ALA A 53 -3.93 -9.95 -5.07
C ALA A 53 -3.16 -10.39 -3.82
N VAL A 54 -2.13 -9.61 -3.50
CA VAL A 54 -1.45 -9.61 -2.20
C VAL A 54 -1.53 -8.20 -1.64
N ILE A 55 -2.14 -8.06 -0.45
CA ILE A 55 -2.42 -6.78 0.18
C ILE A 55 -1.64 -6.66 1.48
N TYR A 56 -0.83 -5.61 1.63
CA TYR A 56 -0.20 -5.27 2.90
C TYR A 56 -1.16 -4.48 3.77
N MET A 57 -1.45 -4.98 4.96
CA MET A 57 -2.42 -4.39 5.88
C MET A 57 -1.80 -3.25 6.68
N ILE A 58 -2.34 -2.06 6.48
CA ILE A 58 -1.91 -0.83 7.16
C ILE A 58 -2.66 -0.66 8.47
N HIS A 59 -3.95 -0.98 8.47
CA HIS A 59 -4.81 -0.89 9.65
C HIS A 59 -5.83 -2.03 9.67
N HIS A 60 -6.08 -2.56 10.86
CA HIS A 60 -7.20 -3.46 11.15
C HIS A 60 -7.66 -3.24 12.59
N GLY A 61 -8.91 -2.82 12.75
CA GLY A 61 -9.52 -2.52 14.04
C GLY A 61 -11.04 -2.68 14.02
N LYS A 62 -11.69 -2.32 15.12
CA LYS A 62 -13.16 -2.40 15.26
C LYS A 62 -13.91 -1.47 14.32
N ASP A 63 -13.27 -0.44 13.83
CA ASP A 63 -13.75 0.56 12.88
C ASP A 63 -13.63 0.11 11.41
N GLY A 64 -12.99 -1.05 11.17
CA GLY A 64 -12.75 -1.63 9.87
C GLY A 64 -11.27 -1.87 9.59
N ALA A 65 -10.95 -2.04 8.31
CA ALA A 65 -9.58 -2.30 7.89
C ALA A 65 -9.26 -1.62 6.57
N PHE A 66 -7.96 -1.31 6.36
CA PHE A 66 -7.48 -0.95 5.04
C PHE A 66 -6.06 -1.46 4.79
N GLY A 67 -5.77 -1.69 3.51
CA GLY A 67 -4.46 -2.15 3.06
C GLY A 67 -4.19 -1.76 1.62
N VAL A 68 -2.97 -2.00 1.19
CA VAL A 68 -2.47 -1.62 -0.13
C VAL A 68 -1.99 -2.85 -0.89
N THR A 69 -2.52 -3.07 -2.09
CA THR A 69 -2.06 -4.14 -2.98
C THR A 69 -0.62 -3.86 -3.43
N ILE A 70 0.24 -4.87 -3.28
CA ILE A 70 1.69 -4.72 -3.49
C ILE A 70 2.21 -5.38 -4.77
N ASN A 71 1.41 -6.19 -5.44
CA ASN A 71 1.84 -7.01 -6.58
C ASN A 71 1.16 -6.65 -7.91
N ARG A 72 0.64 -5.41 -8.05
CA ARG A 72 0.01 -4.92 -9.30
C ARG A 72 0.75 -3.71 -9.85
N PRO A 73 1.89 -3.91 -10.55
CA PRO A 73 2.60 -2.80 -11.16
C PRO A 73 1.78 -2.20 -12.31
N VAL A 74 1.75 -0.86 -12.38
CA VAL A 74 1.09 -0.09 -13.44
C VAL A 74 2.10 0.40 -14.46
N GLY A 75 3.32 0.73 -14.02
CA GLY A 75 4.39 1.21 -14.87
C GLY A 75 5.49 1.91 -14.08
N ASP A 76 6.55 2.29 -14.80
CA ASP A 76 7.66 3.07 -14.27
C ASP A 76 7.47 4.54 -14.67
N HIS A 77 7.56 5.44 -13.68
CA HIS A 77 7.42 6.89 -13.87
C HIS A 77 8.62 7.62 -13.27
N THR A 78 8.94 8.80 -13.82
CA THR A 78 9.91 9.66 -13.17
C THR A 78 9.31 10.28 -11.91
N ILE A 79 10.14 10.52 -10.89
CA ILE A 79 9.66 11.20 -9.68
C ILE A 79 9.16 12.62 -10.01
N ALA A 80 9.76 13.28 -11.00
CA ALA A 80 9.31 14.58 -11.48
C ALA A 80 7.85 14.53 -12.00
N GLU A 81 7.51 13.56 -12.87
CA GLU A 81 6.14 13.36 -13.38
C GLU A 81 5.14 13.11 -12.24
N LEU A 82 5.53 12.31 -11.23
CA LEU A 82 4.68 12.06 -10.06
C LEU A 82 4.41 13.34 -9.27
N LEU A 83 5.45 14.15 -9.03
CA LEU A 83 5.32 15.43 -8.32
C LEU A 83 4.42 16.40 -9.11
N GLU A 84 4.61 16.52 -10.43
CA GLU A 84 3.80 17.37 -11.30
C GLU A 84 2.33 16.91 -11.32
N ALA A 85 2.06 15.60 -11.37
CA ALA A 85 0.71 15.05 -11.27
C ALA A 85 0.03 15.39 -9.93
N LEU A 86 0.82 15.59 -8.87
CA LEU A 86 0.38 16.02 -7.55
C LEU A 86 0.33 17.55 -7.39
N GLY A 87 0.50 18.31 -8.48
CA GLY A 87 0.48 19.77 -8.45
C GLY A 87 1.72 20.41 -7.83
N GLN A 88 2.84 19.68 -7.73
CA GLN A 88 4.10 20.14 -7.18
C GLN A 88 5.13 20.39 -8.29
N ASP A 89 6.12 21.25 -8.02
CA ASP A 89 7.22 21.49 -8.95
C ASP A 89 8.15 20.29 -9.04
N GLY A 90 8.18 19.60 -10.17
CA GLY A 90 9.08 18.49 -10.48
C GLY A 90 10.42 18.90 -11.08
N LYS A 91 10.65 20.20 -11.33
CA LYS A 91 11.83 20.68 -12.03
C LYS A 91 13.14 20.31 -11.32
N GLY A 92 14.02 19.65 -12.07
CA GLY A 92 15.33 19.23 -11.56
C GLY A 92 15.29 18.01 -10.64
N VAL A 93 14.12 17.39 -10.40
CA VAL A 93 14.00 16.17 -9.62
C VAL A 93 14.26 14.97 -10.52
N GLY A 94 15.31 14.21 -10.19
CA GLY A 94 15.71 12.99 -10.89
C GLY A 94 15.03 11.74 -10.35
N GLY A 95 15.46 10.58 -10.89
CA GLY A 95 15.02 9.26 -10.43
C GLY A 95 13.75 8.76 -11.10
N LYS A 96 13.55 7.44 -11.02
CA LYS A 96 12.35 6.73 -11.48
C LYS A 96 11.85 5.82 -10.37
N ALA A 97 10.56 5.58 -10.34
CA ALA A 97 9.93 4.63 -9.44
C ALA A 97 8.87 3.82 -10.18
N ARG A 98 8.75 2.54 -9.81
CA ARG A 98 7.65 1.69 -10.23
C ARG A 98 6.43 2.02 -9.40
N ILE A 99 5.30 2.22 -10.07
CA ILE A 99 4.02 2.57 -9.47
C ILE A 99 3.11 1.35 -9.47
N PHE A 100 2.33 1.21 -8.39
CA PHE A 100 1.42 0.09 -8.19
C PHE A 100 -0.03 0.58 -8.06
N ALA A 101 -0.98 -0.25 -8.54
CA ALA A 101 -2.39 -0.08 -8.24
C ALA A 101 -2.65 -0.67 -6.85
N GLY A 102 -2.79 0.18 -5.85
CA GLY A 102 -2.94 -0.22 -4.44
C GLY A 102 -4.32 -0.75 -4.07
N GLY A 103 -5.33 -0.49 -4.90
CA GLY A 103 -6.69 -0.99 -4.69
C GLY A 103 -7.74 -0.19 -5.44
N PRO A 104 -9.02 -0.62 -5.37
CA PRO A 104 -10.10 -0.01 -6.12
C PRO A 104 -10.61 1.31 -5.55
N MET A 105 -10.29 1.62 -4.27
CA MET A 105 -10.76 2.83 -3.61
C MET A 105 -9.79 3.98 -3.84
N GLU A 106 -10.31 5.16 -4.10
CA GLU A 106 -9.59 6.43 -4.25
C GLU A 106 -8.29 6.35 -5.05
N PRO A 107 -8.35 6.00 -6.34
CA PRO A 107 -7.16 5.76 -7.17
C PRO A 107 -6.28 7.01 -7.38
N GLY A 108 -6.74 8.17 -6.93
CA GLY A 108 -5.99 9.43 -6.93
C GLY A 108 -5.15 9.65 -5.68
N ILE A 109 -5.31 8.84 -4.62
CA ILE A 109 -4.52 8.98 -3.39
C ILE A 109 -3.29 8.09 -3.47
N GLY A 110 -2.12 8.68 -3.26
CA GLY A 110 -0.84 7.98 -3.26
C GLY A 110 -0.37 7.61 -1.85
N PHE A 111 0.29 6.46 -1.76
CA PHE A 111 0.83 5.89 -0.53
C PHE A 111 2.24 5.35 -0.79
N VAL A 112 3.10 5.45 0.22
CA VAL A 112 4.44 4.86 0.18
C VAL A 112 4.59 3.92 1.37
N ILE A 113 4.74 2.63 1.09
CA ILE A 113 5.17 1.62 2.06
C ILE A 113 6.68 1.58 2.00
N HIS A 114 7.36 1.63 3.13
CA HIS A 114 8.81 1.71 3.16
C HIS A 114 9.45 1.08 4.39
N THR A 115 10.76 0.87 4.34
CA THR A 115 11.53 0.40 5.50
C THR A 115 11.62 1.48 6.57
N SER A 116 11.67 1.07 7.87
CA SER A 116 11.63 1.97 9.03
C SER A 116 12.91 2.75 9.28
N ASP A 117 13.89 2.69 8.35
CA ASP A 117 15.13 3.48 8.42
C ASP A 117 14.94 4.93 7.95
N PHE A 118 13.75 5.30 7.53
CA PHE A 118 13.32 6.67 7.24
C PHE A 118 12.13 7.06 8.11
N HIS A 119 12.15 8.31 8.60
CA HIS A 119 11.07 8.86 9.40
C HIS A 119 10.95 10.38 9.16
N ASP A 120 9.73 10.86 9.03
CA ASP A 120 9.36 12.28 9.03
C ASP A 120 8.08 12.48 9.86
N ASP A 121 7.59 13.72 9.94
CA ASP A 121 6.41 14.08 10.74
C ASP A 121 5.10 13.41 10.27
N HIS A 122 5.09 12.82 9.07
CA HIS A 122 3.92 12.16 8.45
C HIS A 122 4.11 10.65 8.31
N THR A 123 5.19 10.12 8.86
CA THR A 123 5.47 8.69 8.86
C THR A 123 4.71 7.99 9.96
N ILE A 124 3.93 6.97 9.59
CA ILE A 124 3.23 6.07 10.51
C ILE A 124 4.01 4.76 10.56
N ALA A 125 4.55 4.41 11.72
CA ALA A 125 5.17 3.11 11.93
C ALA A 125 4.08 2.03 12.00
N ILE A 126 4.19 1.01 11.16
CA ILE A 126 3.30 -0.15 11.18
C ILE A 126 3.86 -1.20 12.15
N ASP A 127 5.15 -1.48 12.02
CA ASP A 127 5.91 -2.31 12.96
C ASP A 127 7.38 -1.80 13.04
N THR A 128 8.25 -2.56 13.68
CA THR A 128 9.69 -2.23 13.79
C THR A 128 10.45 -2.27 12.46
N ARG A 129 9.87 -2.84 11.39
CA ARG A 129 10.50 -3.08 10.10
C ARG A 129 9.97 -2.17 9.01
N PHE A 130 8.67 -1.85 9.05
CA PHE A 130 7.97 -1.17 7.97
C PHE A 130 7.15 0.00 8.47
N SER A 131 7.10 1.01 7.65
CA SER A 131 6.36 2.25 7.87
C SER A 131 5.54 2.59 6.63
N PHE A 132 4.64 3.52 6.80
CA PHE A 132 3.71 3.99 5.80
C PHE A 132 3.68 5.52 5.81
N THR A 133 3.67 6.15 4.64
CA THR A 133 3.62 7.60 4.49
C THR A 133 2.67 7.95 3.36
N SER A 134 1.78 8.93 3.60
CA SER A 134 0.89 9.51 2.59
C SER A 134 1.32 10.92 2.16
N ASP A 135 2.42 11.48 2.67
CA ASP A 135 2.94 12.78 2.26
C ASP A 135 3.89 12.64 1.06
N SER A 136 3.62 13.41 0.01
CA SER A 136 4.41 13.42 -1.22
C SER A 136 5.86 13.91 -1.05
N LYS A 137 6.20 14.54 0.08
CA LYS A 137 7.59 14.97 0.39
C LYS A 137 8.57 13.80 0.38
N ILE A 138 8.10 12.59 0.75
CA ILE A 138 8.94 11.38 0.70
C ILE A 138 9.47 11.11 -0.72
N LEU A 139 8.73 11.48 -1.78
CA LEU A 139 9.19 11.31 -3.16
C LEU A 139 10.47 12.11 -3.45
N ARG A 140 10.60 13.31 -2.87
CA ARG A 140 11.83 14.12 -3.00
C ARG A 140 12.99 13.49 -2.24
N ALA A 141 12.73 12.95 -1.06
CA ALA A 141 13.75 12.25 -0.27
C ALA A 141 14.25 11.00 -1.03
N ILE A 142 13.33 10.23 -1.64
CA ILE A 142 13.67 9.08 -2.50
C ILE A 142 14.53 9.55 -3.69
N ALA A 143 14.14 10.59 -4.40
CA ALA A 143 14.87 11.13 -5.54
C ALA A 143 16.27 11.65 -5.16
N ALA A 144 16.42 12.22 -3.97
CA ALA A 144 17.68 12.72 -3.45
C ALA A 144 18.60 11.64 -2.85
N GLY A 145 18.11 10.38 -2.76
CA GLY A 145 18.85 9.30 -2.11
C GLY A 145 18.94 9.42 -0.58
N THR A 146 18.12 10.29 0.03
CA THR A 146 18.03 10.50 1.48
C THR A 146 16.77 9.87 2.08
N GLY A 147 15.95 9.22 1.24
CA GLY A 147 14.76 8.49 1.63
C GLY A 147 15.05 7.09 2.20
N PRO A 148 14.00 6.27 2.37
CA PRO A 148 14.15 4.90 2.86
C PRO A 148 14.96 4.03 1.89
N LYS A 149 15.63 3.00 2.43
CA LYS A 149 16.40 2.03 1.62
C LYS A 149 15.54 1.26 0.64
N LYS A 150 14.31 0.94 1.02
CA LYS A 150 13.33 0.28 0.15
C LYS A 150 11.97 0.96 0.28
N SER A 151 11.29 1.14 -0.84
CA SER A 151 9.96 1.74 -0.90
C SER A 151 9.13 1.14 -2.02
N LEU A 152 7.82 1.15 -1.84
CA LEU A 152 6.80 0.80 -2.81
C LEU A 152 5.80 1.95 -2.86
N ILE A 153 5.58 2.52 -4.05
CA ILE A 153 4.66 3.64 -4.26
C ILE A 153 3.40 3.09 -4.92
N ALA A 154 2.27 3.25 -4.27
CA ALA A 154 0.98 2.77 -4.77
C ALA A 154 -0.07 3.87 -4.77
N PHE A 155 -1.03 3.76 -5.67
CA PHE A 155 -2.19 4.63 -5.73
C PHE A 155 -3.48 3.83 -5.53
N GLY A 156 -4.39 4.39 -4.72
CA GLY A 156 -5.59 3.70 -4.27
C GLY A 156 -5.32 2.68 -3.16
N TYR A 157 -6.37 2.15 -2.59
CA TYR A 157 -6.31 1.17 -1.51
C TYR A 157 -7.50 0.20 -1.55
N ALA A 158 -7.40 -0.89 -0.80
CA ALA A 158 -8.49 -1.79 -0.47
C ALA A 158 -8.99 -1.48 0.95
N GLY A 159 -10.29 -1.37 1.13
CA GLY A 159 -10.89 -1.05 2.42
C GLY A 159 -12.03 -1.99 2.76
N TRP A 160 -12.20 -2.26 4.03
CA TRP A 160 -13.26 -3.09 4.62
C TRP A 160 -13.98 -2.30 5.71
N GLY A 161 -15.30 -2.36 5.70
CA GLY A 161 -16.11 -1.85 6.81
C GLY A 161 -15.96 -2.70 8.07
N PRO A 162 -16.50 -2.22 9.22
CA PRO A 162 -16.48 -2.98 10.48
C PRO A 162 -17.03 -4.40 10.33
N GLY A 163 -16.25 -5.42 10.72
CA GLY A 163 -16.62 -6.83 10.66
C GLY A 163 -16.51 -7.49 9.27
N GLN A 164 -16.35 -6.72 8.20
CA GLN A 164 -16.33 -7.26 6.84
C GLN A 164 -15.11 -8.15 6.59
N LEU A 165 -13.92 -7.72 7.01
CA LEU A 165 -12.70 -8.51 6.82
C LEU A 165 -12.75 -9.82 7.60
N GLU A 166 -13.29 -9.80 8.82
CA GLU A 166 -13.47 -10.99 9.65
C GLU A 166 -14.41 -12.00 8.96
N ASP A 167 -15.49 -11.52 8.36
CA ASP A 167 -16.41 -12.37 7.60
C ASP A 167 -15.71 -12.99 6.39
N GLU A 168 -14.99 -12.22 5.59
CA GLU A 168 -14.24 -12.71 4.42
C GLU A 168 -13.13 -13.69 4.82
N LEU A 169 -12.43 -13.45 5.94
CA LEU A 169 -11.45 -14.39 6.51
C LEU A 169 -12.10 -15.70 6.97
N SER A 170 -13.33 -15.64 7.52
CA SER A 170 -14.07 -16.82 7.95
C SER A 170 -14.51 -17.70 6.79
N HIS A 171 -14.79 -17.09 5.63
CA HIS A 171 -15.13 -17.78 4.38
C HIS A 171 -13.92 -18.24 3.57
N ASN A 172 -12.70 -17.99 4.07
CA ASN A 172 -11.43 -18.29 3.40
C ASN A 172 -11.25 -17.56 2.05
N ASP A 173 -11.79 -16.36 1.90
CA ASP A 173 -11.53 -15.50 0.76
C ASP A 173 -10.09 -14.95 0.80
N TRP A 174 -9.54 -14.84 1.99
CA TRP A 174 -8.17 -14.40 2.25
C TRP A 174 -7.40 -15.36 3.14
N TYR A 175 -6.12 -15.52 2.84
CA TYR A 175 -5.14 -16.15 3.72
C TYR A 175 -4.23 -15.09 4.31
N VAL A 176 -3.83 -15.30 5.58
CA VAL A 176 -2.90 -14.40 6.26
C VAL A 176 -1.49 -14.96 6.16
N THR A 177 -0.54 -14.08 5.84
CA THR A 177 0.88 -14.42 5.72
C THR A 177 1.71 -13.34 6.43
N PRO A 178 2.73 -13.71 7.23
CA PRO A 178 3.65 -12.73 7.78
C PRO A 178 4.32 -11.91 6.68
N ALA A 179 4.32 -10.57 6.81
CA ALA A 179 5.03 -9.72 5.89
C ALA A 179 6.54 -9.80 6.11
N ASP A 180 7.29 -9.82 5.01
CA ASP A 180 8.74 -9.65 5.03
C ASP A 180 9.21 -8.78 3.84
N ALA A 181 10.43 -8.27 3.92
CA ALA A 181 10.97 -7.38 2.91
C ALA A 181 11.15 -8.04 1.53
N SER A 182 11.26 -9.37 1.48
CA SER A 182 11.39 -10.12 0.23
C SER A 182 10.06 -10.21 -0.51
N LEU A 183 8.93 -10.15 0.20
CA LEU A 183 7.59 -10.10 -0.40
C LEU A 183 7.16 -8.67 -0.72
N LEU A 184 7.40 -7.73 0.23
CA LEU A 184 6.99 -6.32 0.05
C LEU A 184 7.74 -5.62 -1.08
N PHE A 185 9.03 -5.92 -1.27
CA PHE A 185 9.91 -5.22 -2.21
C PHE A 185 10.54 -6.15 -3.25
N ASP A 186 9.89 -7.30 -3.55
CA ASP A 186 10.34 -8.22 -4.61
C ASP A 186 10.27 -7.52 -5.98
N ASP A 187 11.27 -7.71 -6.81
CA ASP A 187 11.26 -7.18 -8.18
C ASP A 187 10.40 -8.04 -9.12
N ASP A 188 10.30 -9.34 -8.85
CA ASP A 188 9.44 -10.29 -9.56
C ASP A 188 8.03 -10.29 -8.96
N ARG A 189 7.22 -9.33 -9.40
CA ARG A 189 5.86 -9.11 -8.89
C ARG A 189 4.88 -10.21 -9.24
N ASP A 190 5.10 -10.91 -10.33
CA ASP A 190 4.25 -12.03 -10.75
C ASP A 190 4.39 -13.22 -9.80
N ALA A 191 5.57 -13.43 -9.22
CA ALA A 191 5.82 -14.49 -8.28
C ALA A 191 5.37 -14.18 -6.83
N VAL A 192 5.05 -12.92 -6.49
CA VAL A 192 4.74 -12.51 -5.11
C VAL A 192 3.54 -13.26 -4.57
N TRP A 193 2.48 -13.42 -5.36
CA TRP A 193 1.28 -14.14 -4.91
C TRP A 193 1.60 -15.58 -4.52
N GLN A 194 2.29 -16.33 -5.40
CA GLN A 194 2.65 -17.73 -5.12
C GLN A 194 3.56 -17.84 -3.89
N LYS A 195 4.59 -16.97 -3.79
CA LYS A 195 5.51 -16.96 -2.65
C LYS A 195 4.78 -16.66 -1.33
N ALA A 196 3.83 -15.73 -1.34
CA ALA A 196 3.04 -15.38 -0.16
C ALA A 196 2.04 -16.50 0.18
N TYR A 197 1.39 -17.08 -0.83
CA TYR A 197 0.47 -18.20 -0.66
C TYR A 197 1.13 -19.42 -0.04
N ASP A 198 2.36 -19.74 -0.45
CA ASP A 198 3.12 -20.88 0.10
C ASP A 198 3.54 -20.67 1.56
N LYS A 199 3.69 -19.41 1.98
CA LYS A 199 4.00 -19.02 3.38
C LYS A 199 2.77 -18.82 4.26
N ARG A 200 1.55 -19.01 3.74
CA ARG A 200 0.32 -18.74 4.51
C ARG A 200 0.23 -19.56 5.79
N VAL A 201 -0.29 -18.93 6.83
CA VAL A 201 -0.61 -19.61 8.07
C VAL A 201 -1.89 -20.43 7.86
N LEU A 202 -1.79 -21.75 7.92
CA LEU A 202 -2.96 -22.61 7.88
C LEU A 202 -3.61 -22.56 9.28
N LYS A 203 -4.91 -22.23 9.33
CA LYS A 203 -5.70 -22.45 10.55
C LYS A 203 -5.82 -23.96 10.73
N LEU A 204 -5.20 -24.49 11.80
CA LEU A 204 -5.35 -25.89 12.23
C LEU A 204 -6.69 -26.07 12.93
#